data_ea81f652c4508b156bfa07854d5963cf
#
_entry.id   ea81f652c4508b156bfa07854d5963cf
#
_cell.length_a   1.000
_cell.length_b   1.000
_cell.length_c   1.000
_cell.angle_alpha   90.00
_cell.angle_beta   90.00
_cell.angle_gamma   90.00
#
_symmetry.space_group_name_H-M   'P 1'
#
loop_
_entity.id
_entity.type
_entity.pdbx_description
1 polymer ?
#
loop_
_entity_poly.entity_id
_entity_poly.type
_entity_poly.pdbx_seq_one_letter_code
_entity_poly.pdbx_strand_id
1 'polypeptide(L)'
;MRWWTFHNTDSDGYSPQVKIFLQYFDPAQTKRLGHSTGLQKGLIGRVKVFASQEMSKQNNVVITHEFLHTLGATDKYDPVNNQPLYPEGYANPDLQPVVPQRFAEIMAGRIPVSQSEAVIPESLDDVLIGSKTANEINWM
;
A
#
# COMPACT_ATOMS: atom_id res chain seq x y z
N MET A 1 -1.49 7.23 21.38
CA MET A 1 -2.27 7.19 20.13
C MET A 1 -2.24 8.60 19.53
N ARG A 2 -1.59 8.80 18.40
CA ARG A 2 -1.57 10.10 17.72
C ARG A 2 -2.56 10.09 16.57
N TRP A 3 -3.47 11.06 16.55
CA TRP A 3 -4.48 11.24 15.52
C TRP A 3 -3.99 12.29 14.52
N TRP A 4 -3.98 11.98 13.26
CA TRP A 4 -3.75 12.94 12.18
C TRP A 4 -5.03 13.06 11.36
N THR A 5 -5.60 14.24 11.36
CA THR A 5 -6.76 14.57 10.52
C THR A 5 -6.29 15.56 9.47
N PHE A 6 -6.36 15.19 8.21
CA PHE A 6 -6.16 16.12 7.11
C PHE A 6 -7.48 16.82 6.83
N HIS A 7 -7.53 18.12 7.06
CA HIS A 7 -8.67 18.97 6.71
C HIS A 7 -8.36 19.66 5.40
N ASN A 8 -9.14 19.37 4.37
CA ASN A 8 -9.23 20.22 3.19
C ASN A 8 -10.53 21.01 3.30
N THR A 9 -10.45 22.33 3.44
CA THR A 9 -11.59 23.21 3.53
C THR A 9 -11.90 23.76 2.12
N ASP A 10 -12.74 23.06 1.38
CA ASP A 10 -13.42 23.64 0.24
C ASP A 10 -14.72 24.32 0.68
N SER A 11 -15.10 25.38 -0.03
CA SER A 11 -16.09 26.37 0.32
C SER A 11 -17.54 25.91 0.51
N ASP A 12 -17.84 24.62 0.36
CA ASP A 12 -19.21 24.09 0.34
C ASP A 12 -19.54 23.14 1.50
N GLY A 13 -18.69 23.07 2.52
CA GLY A 13 -19.01 22.41 3.81
C GLY A 13 -19.06 20.88 3.79
N TYR A 14 -18.80 20.22 2.68
CA TYR A 14 -18.77 18.76 2.56
C TYR A 14 -17.52 18.28 1.83
N SER A 15 -16.43 18.10 2.57
CA SER A 15 -15.23 17.42 2.04
C SER A 15 -15.23 15.98 2.52
N PRO A 16 -15.18 14.98 1.63
CA PRO A 16 -14.99 13.61 2.03
C PRO A 16 -13.66 13.47 2.78
N GLN A 17 -13.71 13.07 4.03
CA GLN A 17 -12.53 12.90 4.87
C GLN A 17 -12.13 11.44 4.91
N VAL A 18 -10.91 11.14 4.44
CA VAL A 18 -10.29 9.85 4.69
C VAL A 18 -9.62 9.87 6.06
N LYS A 19 -9.93 8.88 6.90
CA LYS A 19 -9.34 8.74 8.24
C LYS A 19 -8.45 7.52 8.28
N ILE A 20 -7.15 7.73 8.46
CA ILE A 20 -6.18 6.65 8.64
C ILE A 20 -5.73 6.62 10.10
N PHE A 21 -6.01 5.50 10.76
CA PHE A 21 -5.61 5.24 12.14
C PHE A 21 -4.29 4.46 12.16
N LEU A 22 -3.22 5.07 12.66
CA LEU A 22 -1.92 4.42 12.78
C LEU A 22 -1.77 3.78 14.16
N GLN A 23 -1.52 2.47 14.18
CA GLN A 23 -1.19 1.73 15.37
C GLN A 23 0.29 1.36 15.35
N TYR A 24 1.05 1.94 16.27
CA TYR A 24 2.50 1.77 16.37
C TYR A 24 2.86 0.58 17.24
N PHE A 25 3.80 -0.23 16.78
CA PHE A 25 4.37 -1.38 17.49
C PHE A 25 5.88 -1.22 17.67
N ASP A 26 6.38 -1.59 18.84
CA ASP A 26 7.81 -1.62 19.11
C ASP A 26 8.47 -2.79 18.34
N PRO A 27 9.42 -2.51 17.44
CA PRO A 27 10.10 -3.55 16.67
C PRO A 27 10.96 -4.49 17.54
N ALA A 28 11.35 -4.07 18.73
CA ALA A 28 12.05 -4.93 19.67
C ALA A 28 11.16 -6.04 20.27
N GLN A 29 9.86 -5.77 20.38
CA GLN A 29 8.87 -6.68 20.95
C GLN A 29 8.04 -7.41 19.90
N THR A 30 7.88 -6.82 18.71
CA THR A 30 7.02 -7.33 17.64
C THR A 30 7.82 -7.50 16.35
N LYS A 31 8.12 -8.74 15.98
CA LYS A 31 8.90 -9.03 14.77
C LYS A 31 8.08 -9.00 13.48
N ARG A 32 6.77 -9.22 13.57
CA ARG A 32 5.86 -9.25 12.42
C ARG A 32 4.54 -8.59 12.80
N LEU A 33 4.10 -7.64 11.97
CA LEU A 33 2.80 -6.99 12.12
C LEU A 33 1.70 -7.87 11.52
N GLY A 34 0.52 -7.84 12.15
CA GLY A 34 -0.67 -8.41 11.54
C GLY A 34 -1.22 -7.53 10.43
N HIS A 35 -2.26 -8.03 9.73
CA HIS A 35 -2.87 -7.30 8.63
C HIS A 35 -3.38 -5.92 9.04
N SER A 36 -3.16 -4.95 8.17
CA SER A 36 -3.82 -3.65 8.18
C SER A 36 -5.17 -3.76 7.44
N THR A 37 -5.98 -2.73 7.43
CA THR A 37 -7.30 -2.76 6.76
C THR A 37 -7.71 -1.37 6.31
N GLY A 38 -8.00 -1.21 5.02
CA GLY A 38 -8.65 -0.04 4.44
C GLY A 38 -10.09 -0.39 4.00
N LEU A 39 -11.05 0.47 4.30
CA LEU A 39 -12.46 0.29 3.97
C LEU A 39 -12.98 1.43 3.11
N GLN A 40 -13.30 1.16 1.85
CA GLN A 40 -13.83 2.14 0.91
C GLN A 40 -15.12 2.80 1.40
N LYS A 41 -16.09 2.01 1.85
CA LYS A 41 -17.41 2.53 2.27
C LYS A 41 -17.39 3.50 3.45
N GLY A 42 -16.33 3.48 4.26
CA GLY A 42 -16.20 4.35 5.43
C GLY A 42 -15.13 5.42 5.26
N LEU A 43 -14.37 5.39 4.17
CA LEU A 43 -13.13 6.18 4.02
C LEU A 43 -12.23 6.08 5.26
N ILE A 44 -12.14 4.87 5.82
CA ILE A 44 -11.43 4.60 7.06
C ILE A 44 -10.38 3.51 6.81
N GLY A 45 -9.15 3.79 7.21
CA GLY A 45 -8.06 2.82 7.22
C GLY A 45 -7.50 2.63 8.64
N ARG A 46 -7.13 1.40 8.97
CA ARG A 46 -6.39 1.05 10.19
C ARG A 46 -5.09 0.38 9.80
N VAL A 47 -3.99 1.08 10.03
CA VAL A 47 -2.67 0.65 9.60
C VAL A 47 -1.80 0.33 10.80
N LYS A 48 -1.20 -0.85 10.80
CA LYS A 48 -0.21 -1.27 11.78
C LYS A 48 1.17 -0.98 11.23
N VAL A 49 1.96 -0.24 11.99
CA VAL A 49 3.30 0.23 11.59
C VAL A 49 4.30 0.04 12.72
N PHE A 50 5.58 -0.03 12.38
CA PHE A 50 6.62 -0.07 13.38
C PHE A 50 6.96 1.33 13.92
N ALA A 51 7.12 1.42 15.23
CA ALA A 51 7.56 2.63 15.94
C ALA A 51 9.10 2.78 15.84
N SER A 52 9.61 2.88 14.60
CA SER A 52 11.03 3.03 14.30
C SER A 52 11.21 4.07 13.20
N GLN A 53 12.14 5.00 13.41
CA GLN A 53 12.49 5.99 12.39
C GLN A 53 13.14 5.33 11.17
N GLU A 54 13.92 4.29 11.37
CA GLU A 54 14.57 3.52 10.30
C GLU A 54 13.54 2.83 9.40
N MET A 55 12.41 2.39 9.96
CA MET A 55 11.33 1.74 9.23
C MET A 55 10.26 2.71 8.70
N SER A 56 10.42 4.01 8.91
CA SER A 56 9.41 5.01 8.53
C SER A 56 9.12 5.01 7.02
N LYS A 57 10.15 4.83 6.19
CA LYS A 57 9.99 4.77 4.73
C LYS A 57 9.15 3.56 4.30
N GLN A 58 9.42 2.39 4.88
CA GLN A 58 8.65 1.18 4.62
C GLN A 58 7.23 1.27 5.19
N ASN A 59 7.05 1.88 6.37
CA ASN A 59 5.74 2.18 6.92
C ASN A 59 4.89 3.02 5.95
N ASN A 60 5.51 4.00 5.26
CA ASN A 60 4.81 4.83 4.28
C ASN A 60 4.24 4.02 3.10
N VAL A 61 4.93 2.97 2.67
CA VAL A 61 4.41 2.06 1.64
C VAL A 61 3.12 1.39 2.12
N VAL A 62 3.11 0.86 3.34
CA VAL A 62 1.92 0.21 3.93
C VAL A 62 0.79 1.21 4.13
N ILE A 63 1.09 2.41 4.63
CA ILE A 63 0.09 3.48 4.82
C ILE A 63 -0.55 3.86 3.49
N THR A 64 0.26 4.01 2.43
CA THR A 64 -0.22 4.35 1.09
C THR A 64 -1.09 3.23 0.51
N HIS A 65 -0.69 1.98 0.65
CA HIS A 65 -1.47 0.82 0.24
C HIS A 65 -2.87 0.84 0.88
N GLU A 66 -2.95 0.97 2.20
CA GLU A 66 -4.21 1.01 2.93
C GLU A 66 -5.05 2.26 2.61
N PHE A 67 -4.39 3.39 2.33
CA PHE A 67 -5.07 4.59 1.86
C PHE A 67 -5.76 4.34 0.51
N LEU A 68 -5.08 3.68 -0.43
CA LEU A 68 -5.66 3.38 -1.74
C LEU A 68 -6.85 2.42 -1.66
N HIS A 69 -6.89 1.50 -0.68
CA HIS A 69 -8.09 0.70 -0.40
C HIS A 69 -9.30 1.57 -0.04
N THR A 70 -9.10 2.67 0.69
CA THR A 70 -10.21 3.59 1.00
C THR A 70 -10.75 4.29 -0.23
N LEU A 71 -9.96 4.38 -1.30
CA LEU A 71 -10.36 4.95 -2.61
C LEU A 71 -10.92 3.91 -3.58
N GLY A 72 -10.90 2.62 -3.21
CA GLY A 72 -11.48 1.54 -4.00
C GLY A 72 -10.48 0.60 -4.68
N ALA A 73 -9.18 0.79 -4.47
CA ALA A 73 -8.18 -0.13 -4.98
C ALA A 73 -8.31 -1.52 -4.33
N THR A 74 -8.09 -2.56 -5.13
CA THR A 74 -8.11 -3.96 -4.67
C THR A 74 -6.70 -4.53 -4.60
N ASP A 75 -6.49 -5.52 -3.71
CA ASP A 75 -5.23 -6.25 -3.61
C ASP A 75 -4.87 -6.97 -4.92
N LYS A 76 -3.58 -6.95 -5.23
CA LYS A 76 -3.03 -7.60 -6.44
C LYS A 76 -1.93 -8.60 -6.10
N TYR A 77 -2.10 -9.27 -4.98
CA TYR A 77 -1.23 -10.37 -4.53
C TYR A 77 -2.06 -11.56 -4.05
N ASP A 78 -1.46 -12.73 -4.06
CA ASP A 78 -2.05 -13.94 -3.50
C ASP A 78 -1.97 -13.87 -1.96
N PRO A 79 -3.10 -13.91 -1.23
CA PRO A 79 -3.11 -13.81 0.23
C PRO A 79 -2.46 -15.00 0.95
N VAL A 80 -2.23 -16.13 0.26
CA VAL A 80 -1.62 -17.33 0.84
C VAL A 80 -0.11 -17.19 0.92
N ASN A 81 0.52 -16.67 -0.14
CA ASN A 81 1.98 -16.61 -0.27
C ASN A 81 2.54 -15.20 -0.45
N ASN A 82 1.67 -14.17 -0.53
CA ASN A 82 1.99 -12.77 -0.77
C ASN A 82 2.75 -12.52 -2.09
N GLN A 83 2.60 -13.39 -3.08
CA GLN A 83 3.20 -13.17 -4.39
C GLN A 83 2.33 -12.24 -5.24
N PRO A 84 2.92 -11.24 -5.91
CA PRO A 84 2.20 -10.42 -6.86
C PRO A 84 1.53 -11.24 -7.95
N LEU A 85 0.27 -10.90 -8.25
CA LEU A 85 -0.52 -11.58 -9.28
C LEU A 85 -0.24 -10.95 -10.65
N TYR A 86 0.27 -11.75 -11.58
CA TYR A 86 0.48 -11.33 -12.96
C TYR A 86 -0.86 -11.23 -13.71
N PRO A 87 -1.06 -10.23 -14.56
CA PRO A 87 -0.16 -9.10 -14.87
C PRO A 87 -0.37 -7.87 -13.94
N GLU A 88 -1.48 -7.77 -13.24
CA GLU A 88 -1.94 -6.55 -12.58
C GLU A 88 -1.14 -6.19 -11.31
N GLY A 89 -0.49 -7.18 -10.71
CA GLY A 89 0.41 -7.01 -9.55
C GLY A 89 1.86 -6.71 -9.92
N TYR A 90 2.15 -6.53 -11.22
CA TYR A 90 3.48 -6.22 -11.73
C TYR A 90 3.56 -4.76 -12.15
N ALA A 91 4.61 -4.06 -11.74
CA ALA A 91 4.81 -2.65 -12.08
C ALA A 91 5.02 -2.45 -13.59
N ASN A 92 5.69 -3.41 -14.25
CA ASN A 92 5.87 -3.45 -15.70
C ASN A 92 5.60 -4.88 -16.22
N PRO A 93 4.35 -5.25 -16.50
CA PRO A 93 4.01 -6.60 -16.95
C PRO A 93 4.52 -6.93 -18.37
N ASP A 94 4.84 -5.91 -19.17
CA ASP A 94 5.32 -6.08 -20.56
C ASP A 94 6.85 -6.25 -20.65
N LEU A 95 7.55 -6.21 -19.52
CA LEU A 95 9.02 -6.38 -19.48
C LEU A 95 9.42 -7.76 -20.02
N GLN A 96 10.54 -7.80 -20.77
CA GLN A 96 11.10 -9.05 -21.30
C GLN A 96 12.59 -9.20 -20.93
N PRO A 97 12.98 -10.18 -20.10
CA PRO A 97 12.10 -11.10 -19.36
C PRO A 97 11.26 -10.36 -18.31
N VAL A 98 10.09 -10.90 -17.97
CA VAL A 98 9.14 -10.23 -17.06
C VAL A 98 9.67 -10.07 -15.63
N VAL A 99 10.62 -10.89 -15.22
CA VAL A 99 11.34 -10.77 -13.95
C VAL A 99 12.85 -10.74 -14.21
N PRO A 100 13.65 -10.06 -13.39
CA PRO A 100 13.25 -9.30 -12.19
C PRO A 100 12.56 -7.97 -12.55
N GLN A 101 11.56 -7.59 -11.76
CA GLN A 101 10.99 -6.24 -11.80
C GLN A 101 11.89 -5.28 -11.03
N ARG A 102 11.84 -3.98 -11.36
CA ARG A 102 12.56 -2.93 -10.66
C ARG A 102 11.71 -2.30 -9.54
N PHE A 103 10.41 -2.25 -9.73
CA PHE A 103 9.47 -1.59 -8.84
C PHE A 103 8.37 -2.56 -8.39
N ALA A 104 7.77 -2.27 -7.25
CA ALA A 104 6.52 -2.89 -6.84
C ALA A 104 5.32 -2.16 -7.48
N GLU A 105 4.28 -2.88 -7.85
CA GLU A 105 2.95 -2.31 -7.95
C GLU A 105 2.41 -2.13 -6.52
N ILE A 106 1.87 -0.94 -6.19
CA ILE A 106 1.54 -0.56 -4.81
C ILE A 106 0.54 -1.52 -4.15
N MET A 107 -0.47 -1.98 -4.89
CA MET A 107 -1.49 -2.89 -4.37
C MET A 107 -1.05 -4.36 -4.34
N ALA A 108 0.09 -4.69 -4.97
CA ALA A 108 0.77 -5.97 -4.80
C ALA A 108 1.77 -5.94 -3.62
N GLY A 109 2.31 -4.77 -3.26
CA GLY A 109 3.13 -4.54 -2.09
C GLY A 109 4.51 -5.20 -2.10
N ARG A 110 4.91 -5.84 -3.22
CA ARG A 110 6.21 -6.51 -3.37
C ARG A 110 6.75 -6.37 -4.78
N ILE A 111 8.08 -6.39 -4.90
CA ILE A 111 8.82 -6.38 -6.16
C ILE A 111 9.09 -7.84 -6.58
N PRO A 112 8.51 -8.37 -7.66
CA PRO A 112 8.86 -9.70 -8.17
C PRO A 112 10.31 -9.76 -8.65
N VAL A 113 11.14 -10.57 -8.00
CA VAL A 113 12.55 -10.75 -8.38
C VAL A 113 12.79 -12.04 -9.15
N SER A 114 11.91 -13.02 -8.96
CA SER A 114 11.85 -14.26 -9.74
C SER A 114 10.40 -14.75 -9.84
N GLN A 115 10.17 -15.90 -10.47
CA GLN A 115 8.83 -16.50 -10.56
C GLN A 115 8.25 -16.94 -9.22
N SER A 116 9.10 -17.13 -8.20
CA SER A 116 8.70 -17.65 -6.89
C SER A 116 9.12 -16.75 -5.72
N GLU A 117 9.80 -15.64 -6.01
CA GLU A 117 10.33 -14.75 -4.97
C GLU A 117 9.98 -13.30 -5.26
N ALA A 118 9.51 -12.60 -4.23
CA ALA A 118 9.23 -11.18 -4.27
C ALA A 118 9.70 -10.51 -2.97
N VAL A 119 10.29 -9.33 -3.08
CA VAL A 119 10.86 -8.58 -1.95
C VAL A 119 10.02 -7.37 -1.61
N ILE A 120 10.04 -6.96 -0.34
CA ILE A 120 9.34 -5.76 0.13
C ILE A 120 10.11 -4.53 -0.33
N PRO A 121 9.45 -3.50 -0.92
CA PRO A 121 10.12 -2.26 -1.28
C PRO A 121 10.59 -1.50 -0.03
N GLU A 122 11.72 -0.81 -0.12
CA GLU A 122 12.29 -0.07 1.00
C GLU A 122 11.58 1.27 1.23
N SER A 123 11.03 1.85 0.18
CA SER A 123 10.36 3.16 0.22
C SER A 123 9.33 3.30 -0.90
N LEU A 124 8.61 4.41 -0.90
CA LEU A 124 7.71 4.79 -2.00
C LEU A 124 8.47 5.10 -3.31
N ASP A 125 9.78 5.34 -3.26
CA ASP A 125 10.62 5.52 -4.45
C ASP A 125 10.75 4.22 -5.27
N ASP A 126 10.49 3.08 -4.65
CA ASP A 126 10.54 1.75 -5.25
C ASP A 126 9.15 1.23 -5.67
N VAL A 127 8.16 2.12 -5.73
CA VAL A 127 6.76 1.74 -5.93
C VAL A 127 6.13 2.53 -7.07
N LEU A 128 5.27 1.88 -7.84
CA LEU A 128 4.45 2.50 -8.89
C LEU A 128 2.97 2.18 -8.66
N ILE A 129 2.09 3.04 -9.19
CA ILE A 129 0.67 2.77 -9.31
C ILE A 129 0.42 2.21 -10.71
N GLY A 130 0.02 0.95 -10.79
CA GLY A 130 -0.30 0.30 -12.05
C GLY A 130 -1.62 0.83 -12.66
N SER A 131 -1.81 0.61 -13.96
CA SER A 131 -2.99 1.11 -14.70
C SER A 131 -4.32 0.59 -14.11
N LYS A 132 -4.34 -0.65 -13.65
CA LYS A 132 -5.55 -1.22 -13.02
C LYS A 132 -5.89 -0.48 -11.72
N THR A 133 -4.91 -0.28 -10.84
CA THR A 133 -5.07 0.48 -9.60
C THR A 133 -5.50 1.91 -9.87
N ALA A 134 -4.87 2.58 -10.83
CA ALA A 134 -5.22 3.95 -11.22
C ALA A 134 -6.68 4.06 -11.69
N ASN A 135 -7.17 3.10 -12.48
CA ASN A 135 -8.57 3.03 -12.89
C ASN A 135 -9.52 2.78 -11.69
N GLU A 136 -9.16 1.90 -10.77
CA GLU A 136 -9.99 1.58 -9.59
C GLU A 136 -10.20 2.78 -8.67
N ILE A 137 -9.19 3.66 -8.56
CA ILE A 137 -9.26 4.88 -7.74
C ILE A 137 -9.74 6.11 -8.53
N ASN A 138 -10.18 5.94 -9.78
CA ASN A 138 -10.62 7.01 -10.68
C ASN A 138 -9.53 8.07 -10.95
N TRP A 139 -8.28 7.68 -11.02
CA TRP A 139 -7.17 8.59 -11.31
C TRP A 139 -6.90 8.74 -12.83
N MET A 140 -7.39 7.79 -13.64
CA MET A 140 -7.36 7.83 -15.12
C MET A 140 -8.71 7.43 -15.68
#